data_3c6a8b04f847edf00631022d70434207
#
_entry.id   3c6a8b04f847edf00631022d70434207
#
_cell.length_a   1.000
_cell.length_b   1.000
_cell.length_c   1.000
_cell.angle_alpha   90.00
_cell.angle_beta   90.00
_cell.angle_gamma   90.00
#
_symmetry.space_group_name_H-M   'P 1'
#
loop_
_entity.id
_entity.type
_entity.pdbx_description
1 polymer ?
#
loop_
_entity_poly.entity_id
_entity_poly.type
_entity_poly.pdbx_seq_one_letter_code
_entity_poly.pdbx_strand_id
1 'polypeptide(L)'
;MATRQGPLVALATALALAATVVPASAATFVYVGCTDSNEIHVLQLNPQNGNLTPVEKVTIPGIAKTAGSTPMAISPDKKFLFAATRGEPMVAASFRIDAASGKLGHVANGPLDGSMAYIATDRSGRFLLAASYPNHKVTVNPIAPDGTVQPAKQVVPTEPNAHAIQPDASNRFVLATSLGGNLIKQFRFDAATGTLSPNDPPAAQVKAGAGPRHFVFHPSNGRVYLLNELDASVYVLAYDAKTGTLKEEQTLSALPEKKPDKIWAADLHLTPDGKFLYATERGTSTIAGFKVDPANGTLTLIEHTATEQQPRGFAIDPTGRYLLAVGQLSDSLTSYAIDPATGKLIKLKQYPMGKNPNWVEIVNLP
;
A
#
# COMPACT_ATOMS: atom_id res chain seq x y z
N MET A 1 -5.00 -72.85 -60.55
CA MET A 1 -5.11 -72.42 -59.11
C MET A 1 -4.40 -71.10 -58.95
N ALA A 2 -5.12 -70.02 -58.88
CA ALA A 2 -4.57 -68.67 -58.75
C ALA A 2 -4.82 -68.14 -57.35
N THR A 3 -3.78 -67.89 -56.58
CA THR A 3 -3.80 -67.30 -55.25
C THR A 3 -3.81 -65.75 -55.34
N ARG A 4 -4.90 -65.12 -54.92
CA ARG A 4 -5.04 -63.70 -54.80
C ARG A 4 -4.37 -63.24 -53.45
N GLN A 5 -3.39 -62.39 -53.52
CA GLN A 5 -2.88 -61.61 -52.38
C GLN A 5 -3.68 -60.31 -52.26
N GLY A 6 -4.28 -60.07 -51.09
CA GLY A 6 -4.95 -58.81 -50.76
C GLY A 6 -3.96 -57.80 -50.17
N PRO A 7 -4.20 -56.46 -50.28
CA PRO A 7 -3.29 -55.45 -49.77
C PRO A 7 -3.38 -55.28 -48.26
N LEU A 8 -2.21 -55.23 -47.59
CA LEU A 8 -2.05 -54.80 -46.20
C LEU A 8 -2.25 -53.26 -46.11
N VAL A 9 -3.26 -52.84 -45.36
CA VAL A 9 -3.47 -51.44 -44.94
C VAL A 9 -2.71 -51.21 -43.67
N ALA A 10 -1.64 -50.39 -43.75
CA ALA A 10 -0.90 -49.93 -42.58
C ALA A 10 -1.65 -48.79 -41.91
N LEU A 11 -2.12 -49.03 -40.67
CA LEU A 11 -2.74 -48.00 -39.83
C LEU A 11 -1.65 -47.19 -39.15
N ALA A 12 -1.43 -45.92 -39.58
CA ALA A 12 -0.56 -44.99 -38.91
C ALA A 12 -1.28 -44.34 -37.75
N THR A 13 -0.93 -44.70 -36.54
CA THR A 13 -1.44 -44.06 -35.30
C THR A 13 -0.67 -42.77 -35.06
N ALA A 14 -1.29 -41.62 -35.30
CA ALA A 14 -0.74 -40.31 -34.92
C ALA A 14 -0.89 -40.12 -33.42
N LEU A 15 0.24 -40.10 -32.68
CA LEU A 15 0.29 -39.70 -31.27
C LEU A 15 0.21 -38.18 -31.21
N ALA A 16 -0.94 -37.63 -30.82
CA ALA A 16 -1.08 -36.21 -30.48
C ALA A 16 -0.42 -35.95 -29.13
N LEU A 17 0.73 -35.26 -29.08
CA LEU A 17 1.29 -34.70 -27.86
C LEU A 17 0.37 -33.56 -27.39
N ALA A 18 -0.45 -33.81 -26.38
CA ALA A 18 -1.12 -32.76 -25.64
C ALA A 18 -0.07 -32.00 -24.83
N ALA A 19 0.29 -30.79 -25.26
CA ALA A 19 1.07 -29.87 -24.46
C ALA A 19 0.23 -29.50 -23.22
N THR A 20 0.62 -30.01 -22.07
CA THR A 20 0.07 -29.56 -20.78
C THR A 20 0.52 -28.13 -20.58
N VAL A 21 -0.38 -27.15 -20.74
CA VAL A 21 -0.18 -25.78 -20.32
C VAL A 21 -0.14 -25.81 -18.79
N VAL A 22 1.06 -25.81 -18.23
CA VAL A 22 1.24 -25.58 -16.78
C VAL A 22 0.78 -24.15 -16.54
N PRO A 23 -0.25 -23.91 -15.68
CA PRO A 23 -0.64 -22.55 -15.37
C PRO A 23 0.57 -21.81 -14.81
N ALA A 24 0.85 -20.61 -15.32
CA ALA A 24 1.91 -19.76 -14.77
C ALA A 24 1.66 -19.61 -13.28
N SER A 25 2.63 -19.98 -12.46
CA SER A 25 2.53 -19.79 -11.01
C SER A 25 2.48 -18.29 -10.76
N ALA A 26 1.46 -17.83 -10.02
CA ALA A 26 1.33 -16.42 -9.63
C ALA A 26 2.65 -15.93 -9.03
N ALA A 27 3.22 -14.88 -9.63
CA ALA A 27 4.47 -14.30 -9.19
C ALA A 27 4.21 -13.06 -8.32
N THR A 28 5.00 -12.91 -7.26
CA THR A 28 4.89 -11.76 -6.34
C THR A 28 5.95 -10.74 -6.68
N PHE A 29 5.53 -9.51 -6.99
CA PHE A 29 6.42 -8.40 -7.26
C PHE A 29 6.32 -7.31 -6.19
N VAL A 30 7.44 -6.61 -5.98
CA VAL A 30 7.63 -5.56 -5.00
C VAL A 30 8.10 -4.32 -5.72
N TYR A 31 7.42 -3.20 -5.48
CA TYR A 31 7.77 -1.89 -6.00
C TYR A 31 8.21 -1.00 -4.85
N VAL A 32 9.41 -0.44 -4.92
CA VAL A 32 9.98 0.42 -3.88
C VAL A 32 10.27 1.80 -4.45
N GLY A 33 9.59 2.81 -3.94
CA GLY A 33 9.82 4.21 -4.31
C GLY A 33 11.00 4.78 -3.55
N CYS A 34 12.06 5.17 -4.28
CA CYS A 34 13.30 5.78 -3.79
C CYS A 34 13.32 7.25 -4.23
N THR A 35 12.85 8.15 -3.36
CA THR A 35 12.51 9.52 -3.75
C THR A 35 13.72 10.31 -4.23
N ASP A 36 14.84 10.31 -3.48
CA ASP A 36 15.96 11.23 -3.77
C ASP A 36 16.79 10.78 -4.98
N SER A 37 16.72 9.49 -5.36
CA SER A 37 17.26 9.01 -6.63
C SER A 37 16.26 9.04 -7.76
N ASN A 38 14.99 9.45 -7.52
CA ASN A 38 13.90 9.43 -8.50
C ASN A 38 13.72 8.06 -9.17
N GLU A 39 13.78 6.99 -8.39
CA GLU A 39 13.71 5.60 -8.87
C GLU A 39 12.57 4.83 -8.24
N ILE A 40 11.99 3.92 -9.01
CA ILE A 40 11.17 2.81 -8.52
C ILE A 40 11.96 1.53 -8.77
N HIS A 41 12.34 0.81 -7.72
CA HIS A 41 12.97 -0.50 -7.83
C HIS A 41 11.88 -1.55 -7.95
N VAL A 42 12.00 -2.42 -8.93
CA VAL A 42 11.14 -3.59 -9.13
C VAL A 42 11.91 -4.83 -8.72
N LEU A 43 11.34 -5.60 -7.79
CA LEU A 43 11.94 -6.84 -7.31
C LEU A 43 10.89 -7.96 -7.38
N GLN A 44 11.35 -9.20 -7.53
CA GLN A 44 10.52 -10.38 -7.39
C GLN A 44 10.74 -11.02 -6.02
N LEU A 45 9.65 -11.27 -5.30
CA LEU A 45 9.66 -11.96 -4.02
C LEU A 45 9.54 -13.46 -4.23
N ASN A 46 10.50 -14.22 -3.71
CA ASN A 46 10.40 -15.68 -3.64
C ASN A 46 9.45 -16.08 -2.50
N PRO A 47 8.28 -16.67 -2.80
CA PRO A 47 7.28 -16.98 -1.78
C PRO A 47 7.68 -18.14 -0.86
N GLN A 48 8.75 -18.91 -1.12
CA GLN A 48 9.19 -20.02 -0.28
C GLN A 48 10.13 -19.56 0.83
N ASN A 49 10.93 -18.52 0.60
CA ASN A 49 11.99 -18.12 1.54
C ASN A 49 12.09 -16.61 1.81
N GLY A 50 11.24 -15.77 1.20
CA GLY A 50 11.25 -14.32 1.40
C GLY A 50 12.42 -13.57 0.75
N ASN A 51 13.22 -14.24 -0.09
CA ASN A 51 14.31 -13.60 -0.83
C ASN A 51 13.78 -12.71 -1.95
N LEU A 52 14.45 -11.58 -2.16
CA LEU A 52 14.15 -10.65 -3.24
C LEU A 52 15.21 -10.76 -4.34
N THR A 53 14.75 -10.81 -5.58
CA THR A 53 15.59 -10.76 -6.77
C THR A 53 15.30 -9.48 -7.54
N PRO A 54 16.30 -8.61 -7.82
CA PRO A 54 16.08 -7.42 -8.63
C PRO A 54 15.59 -7.78 -10.05
N VAL A 55 14.57 -7.04 -10.52
CA VAL A 55 14.03 -7.18 -11.91
C VAL A 55 14.48 -6.00 -12.74
N GLU A 56 14.20 -4.78 -12.30
CA GLU A 56 14.63 -3.55 -12.95
C GLU A 56 14.61 -2.34 -12.02
N LYS A 57 15.11 -1.22 -12.51
CA LYS A 57 14.96 0.10 -11.91
C LYS A 57 14.35 1.04 -12.94
N VAL A 58 13.34 1.79 -12.56
CA VAL A 58 12.64 2.72 -13.45
C VAL A 58 12.75 4.13 -12.88
N THR A 59 13.15 5.07 -13.71
CA THR A 59 13.12 6.50 -13.36
C THR A 59 11.78 7.10 -13.74
N ILE A 60 11.21 7.96 -12.89
CA ILE A 60 10.00 8.72 -13.23
C ILE A 60 10.40 9.85 -14.20
N PRO A 61 9.93 9.82 -15.46
CA PRO A 61 10.38 10.79 -16.47
C PRO A 61 9.89 12.22 -16.16
N GLY A 62 10.68 13.22 -16.57
CA GLY A 62 10.29 14.64 -16.52
C GLY A 62 10.29 15.26 -15.13
N ILE A 63 10.90 14.63 -14.12
CA ILE A 63 11.02 15.20 -12.78
C ILE A 63 12.33 15.96 -12.69
N ALA A 64 12.22 17.29 -12.54
CA ALA A 64 13.38 18.19 -12.41
C ALA A 64 13.93 18.23 -10.99
N LYS A 65 13.07 18.06 -9.97
CA LYS A 65 13.45 18.09 -8.56
C LYS A 65 12.61 17.11 -7.77
N THR A 66 13.25 16.26 -6.98
CA THR A 66 12.60 15.34 -6.03
C THR A 66 12.40 16.01 -4.67
N ALA A 67 11.37 15.58 -3.93
CA ALA A 67 11.13 16.05 -2.56
C ALA A 67 10.22 15.09 -1.79
N GLY A 68 10.40 15.04 -0.49
CA GLY A 68 9.49 14.42 0.47
C GLY A 68 9.40 12.91 0.38
N SER A 69 8.44 12.37 -0.37
CA SER A 69 8.21 10.95 -0.55
C SER A 69 7.57 10.68 -1.91
N THR A 70 7.59 9.41 -2.34
CA THR A 70 6.97 8.93 -3.58
C THR A 70 5.82 7.98 -3.22
N PRO A 71 4.64 8.48 -2.79
CA PRO A 71 3.50 7.63 -2.51
C PRO A 71 3.08 6.87 -3.77
N MET A 72 2.78 5.59 -3.61
CA MET A 72 2.35 4.74 -4.71
C MET A 72 1.01 4.09 -4.41
N ALA A 73 0.31 3.68 -5.48
CA ALA A 73 -0.90 2.87 -5.40
C ALA A 73 -1.01 1.97 -6.63
N ILE A 74 -1.48 0.74 -6.44
CA ILE A 74 -1.75 -0.21 -7.52
C ILE A 74 -3.24 -0.16 -7.86
N SER A 75 -3.58 -0.18 -9.16
CA SER A 75 -4.98 -0.29 -9.58
C SER A 75 -5.62 -1.61 -9.12
N PRO A 76 -6.94 -1.65 -8.84
CA PRO A 76 -7.61 -2.87 -8.36
C PRO A 76 -7.50 -4.05 -9.34
N ASP A 77 -7.41 -3.78 -10.63
CA ASP A 77 -7.19 -4.79 -11.68
C ASP A 77 -5.70 -5.17 -11.87
N LYS A 78 -4.80 -4.58 -11.06
CA LYS A 78 -3.35 -4.81 -11.06
C LYS A 78 -2.63 -4.48 -12.37
N LYS A 79 -3.25 -3.69 -13.24
CA LYS A 79 -2.65 -3.31 -14.54
C LYS A 79 -1.77 -2.08 -14.45
N PHE A 80 -1.97 -1.23 -13.43
CA PHE A 80 -1.28 0.04 -13.31
C PHE A 80 -0.70 0.24 -11.92
N LEU A 81 0.50 0.81 -11.88
CA LEU A 81 1.10 1.44 -10.71
C LEU A 81 1.05 2.95 -10.92
N PHE A 82 0.57 3.67 -9.92
CA PHE A 82 0.61 5.13 -9.85
C PHE A 82 1.66 5.54 -8.82
N ALA A 83 2.49 6.53 -9.16
CA ALA A 83 3.50 7.08 -8.27
C ALA A 83 3.38 8.60 -8.23
N ALA A 84 3.06 9.18 -7.06
CA ALA A 84 2.96 10.61 -6.91
C ALA A 84 4.34 11.22 -6.59
N THR A 85 4.71 12.28 -7.31
CA THR A 85 5.89 13.08 -7.00
C THR A 85 5.49 14.29 -6.17
N ARG A 86 6.31 14.63 -5.19
CA ARG A 86 6.11 15.79 -4.32
C ARG A 86 7.08 16.93 -4.61
N GLY A 87 7.97 16.71 -5.59
CA GLY A 87 8.91 17.67 -6.12
C GLY A 87 8.33 18.51 -7.27
N GLU A 88 9.13 18.79 -8.29
CA GLU A 88 8.75 19.62 -9.44
C GLU A 88 9.00 18.87 -10.76
N PRO A 89 7.96 18.73 -11.60
CA PRO A 89 6.54 19.03 -11.38
C PRO A 89 5.88 18.02 -10.41
N MET A 90 4.74 18.42 -9.79
CA MET A 90 3.92 17.53 -8.98
C MET A 90 2.99 16.75 -9.90
N VAL A 91 3.25 15.46 -10.06
CA VAL A 91 2.51 14.59 -10.98
C VAL A 91 2.18 13.24 -10.33
N ALA A 92 1.15 12.59 -10.84
CA ALA A 92 0.94 11.15 -10.72
C ALA A 92 1.50 10.49 -11.98
N ALA A 93 2.67 9.89 -11.88
CA ALA A 93 3.22 9.08 -12.94
C ALA A 93 2.50 7.74 -12.98
N SER A 94 1.97 7.38 -14.14
CA SER A 94 1.27 6.13 -14.39
C SER A 94 2.19 5.16 -15.11
N PHE A 95 2.27 3.94 -14.62
CA PHE A 95 3.02 2.86 -15.23
C PHE A 95 2.11 1.67 -15.47
N ARG A 96 2.20 1.07 -16.66
CA ARG A 96 1.58 -0.22 -16.95
C ARG A 96 2.45 -1.33 -16.37
N ILE A 97 1.83 -2.24 -15.64
CA ILE A 97 2.49 -3.42 -15.08
C ILE A 97 2.42 -4.54 -16.12
N ASP A 98 3.56 -5.09 -16.50
CA ASP A 98 3.63 -6.32 -17.28
C ASP A 98 3.33 -7.51 -16.36
N ALA A 99 2.26 -8.22 -16.63
CA ALA A 99 1.76 -9.28 -15.76
C ALA A 99 2.74 -10.47 -15.61
N ALA A 100 3.57 -10.74 -16.63
CA ALA A 100 4.48 -11.87 -16.61
C ALA A 100 5.79 -11.57 -15.88
N SER A 101 6.29 -10.32 -15.98
CA SER A 101 7.61 -9.93 -15.49
C SER A 101 7.58 -8.92 -14.34
N GLY A 102 6.43 -8.34 -14.04
CA GLY A 102 6.28 -7.24 -13.08
C GLY A 102 6.90 -5.91 -13.53
N LYS A 103 7.47 -5.85 -14.74
CA LYS A 103 8.12 -4.64 -15.27
C LYS A 103 7.14 -3.50 -15.48
N LEU A 104 7.66 -2.28 -15.40
CA LEU A 104 6.89 -1.04 -15.47
C LEU A 104 7.15 -0.31 -16.80
N GLY A 105 6.09 -0.18 -17.60
CA GLY A 105 6.10 0.67 -18.80
C GLY A 105 5.46 2.01 -18.50
N HIS A 106 6.20 3.13 -18.57
CA HIS A 106 5.64 4.47 -18.36
C HIS A 106 4.54 4.78 -19.38
N VAL A 107 3.40 5.27 -18.86
CA VAL A 107 2.24 5.66 -19.67
C VAL A 107 2.19 7.17 -19.83
N ALA A 108 2.07 7.90 -18.72
CA ALA A 108 1.93 9.34 -18.72
C ALA A 108 2.21 9.92 -17.32
N ASN A 109 2.42 11.23 -17.28
CA ASN A 109 2.43 12.02 -16.05
C ASN A 109 1.16 12.88 -16.01
N GLY A 110 0.20 12.50 -15.16
CA GLY A 110 -1.01 13.30 -14.91
C GLY A 110 -0.75 14.40 -13.87
N PRO A 111 -1.32 15.61 -14.02
CA PRO A 111 -1.08 16.71 -13.09
C PRO A 111 -1.74 16.45 -11.74
N LEU A 112 -1.03 16.76 -10.64
CA LEU A 112 -1.57 16.78 -9.29
C LEU A 112 -1.73 18.21 -8.79
N ASP A 113 -2.85 18.49 -8.13
CA ASP A 113 -3.11 19.78 -7.50
C ASP A 113 -2.50 19.85 -6.11
N GLY A 114 -1.16 19.80 -6.06
CA GLY A 114 -0.36 19.92 -4.84
C GLY A 114 0.53 18.72 -4.51
N SER A 115 1.33 18.87 -3.46
CA SER A 115 2.28 17.87 -2.97
C SER A 115 1.55 16.79 -2.16
N MET A 116 1.24 15.66 -2.79
CA MET A 116 0.45 14.59 -2.17
C MET A 116 1.30 13.73 -1.24
N ALA A 117 0.88 13.58 0.01
CA ALA A 117 1.51 12.71 1.00
C ALA A 117 1.04 11.25 0.88
N TYR A 118 -0.12 11.05 0.26
CA TYR A 118 -0.77 9.75 0.08
C TYR A 118 -1.61 9.76 -1.19
N ILE A 119 -1.65 8.63 -1.87
CA ILE A 119 -2.59 8.36 -2.96
C ILE A 119 -3.21 6.97 -2.79
N ALA A 120 -4.44 6.79 -3.23
CA ALA A 120 -5.12 5.51 -3.31
C ALA A 120 -6.06 5.51 -4.52
N THR A 121 -6.29 4.36 -5.14
CA THR A 121 -7.38 4.23 -6.10
C THR A 121 -8.71 3.96 -5.39
N ASP A 122 -9.81 4.40 -5.96
CA ASP A 122 -11.11 3.91 -5.56
C ASP A 122 -11.25 2.41 -5.95
N ARG A 123 -12.25 1.71 -5.39
CA ARG A 123 -12.40 0.26 -5.64
C ARG A 123 -12.74 -0.10 -7.09
N SER A 124 -13.23 0.85 -7.87
CA SER A 124 -13.48 0.65 -9.30
C SER A 124 -12.25 0.91 -10.19
N GLY A 125 -11.19 1.52 -9.65
CA GLY A 125 -10.00 1.94 -10.40
C GLY A 125 -10.23 3.13 -11.33
N ARG A 126 -11.37 3.84 -11.20
CA ARG A 126 -11.71 4.98 -12.04
C ARG A 126 -11.26 6.33 -11.50
N PHE A 127 -10.91 6.38 -10.22
CA PHE A 127 -10.50 7.60 -9.55
C PHE A 127 -9.25 7.37 -8.69
N LEU A 128 -8.32 8.31 -8.77
CA LEU A 128 -7.22 8.47 -7.82
C LEU A 128 -7.65 9.47 -6.76
N LEU A 129 -7.68 9.01 -5.51
CA LEU A 129 -7.89 9.82 -4.32
C LEU A 129 -6.52 10.24 -3.80
N ALA A 130 -6.34 11.51 -3.48
CA ALA A 130 -5.04 12.00 -3.01
C ALA A 130 -5.18 12.98 -1.85
N ALA A 131 -4.24 12.93 -0.90
CA ALA A 131 -4.19 13.80 0.26
C ALA A 131 -2.92 14.66 0.24
N SER A 132 -3.08 15.99 0.25
CA SER A 132 -1.98 16.95 0.23
C SER A 132 -1.70 17.51 1.59
N TYR A 133 -0.52 17.17 2.13
CA TYR A 133 -0.07 17.60 3.45
C TYR A 133 0.15 19.13 3.55
N PRO A 134 0.95 19.78 2.67
CA PRO A 134 1.22 21.20 2.80
C PRO A 134 0.06 22.08 2.30
N ASN A 135 -0.84 21.54 1.48
CA ASN A 135 -1.94 22.29 0.89
C ASN A 135 -3.28 22.06 1.61
N HIS A 136 -3.34 21.24 2.66
CA HIS A 136 -4.50 21.04 3.54
C HIS A 136 -5.77 20.70 2.77
N LYS A 137 -5.68 19.70 1.86
CA LYS A 137 -6.78 19.29 0.99
C LYS A 137 -6.70 17.85 0.57
N VAL A 138 -7.82 17.33 0.11
CA VAL A 138 -7.89 16.07 -0.64
C VAL A 138 -8.41 16.33 -2.03
N THR A 139 -8.03 15.48 -2.98
CA THR A 139 -8.48 15.59 -4.38
C THR A 139 -9.02 14.27 -4.89
N VAL A 140 -9.91 14.37 -5.88
CA VAL A 140 -10.39 13.25 -6.66
C VAL A 140 -10.02 13.50 -8.12
N ASN A 141 -9.17 12.65 -8.67
CA ASN A 141 -8.65 12.72 -10.01
C ASN A 141 -9.19 11.56 -10.84
N PRO A 142 -9.90 11.78 -11.97
CA PRO A 142 -10.28 10.67 -12.83
C PRO A 142 -9.07 9.92 -13.40
N ILE A 143 -9.22 8.61 -13.60
CA ILE A 143 -8.25 7.76 -14.28
C ILE A 143 -8.86 7.34 -15.62
N ALA A 144 -8.21 7.67 -16.72
CA ALA A 144 -8.62 7.26 -18.05
C ALA A 144 -8.40 5.75 -18.28
N PRO A 145 -9.07 5.11 -19.25
CA PRO A 145 -8.94 3.66 -19.49
C PRO A 145 -7.51 3.19 -19.83
N ASP A 146 -6.66 4.08 -20.32
CA ASP A 146 -5.24 3.80 -20.59
C ASP A 146 -4.35 3.90 -19.33
N GLY A 147 -4.92 4.32 -18.19
CA GLY A 147 -4.23 4.53 -16.92
C GLY A 147 -3.79 5.98 -16.69
N THR A 148 -4.01 6.89 -17.63
CA THR A 148 -3.61 8.29 -17.45
C THR A 148 -4.46 8.99 -16.39
N VAL A 149 -3.80 9.54 -15.34
CA VAL A 149 -4.47 10.35 -14.32
C VAL A 149 -4.79 11.73 -14.90
N GLN A 150 -6.05 12.14 -14.76
CA GLN A 150 -6.55 13.42 -15.25
C GLN A 150 -6.44 14.51 -14.17
N PRO A 151 -6.54 15.81 -14.56
CA PRO A 151 -6.64 16.89 -13.57
C PRO A 151 -7.73 16.62 -12.54
N ALA A 152 -7.53 17.13 -11.31
CA ALA A 152 -8.51 16.97 -10.24
C ALA A 152 -9.90 17.49 -10.66
N LYS A 153 -10.89 16.60 -10.64
CA LYS A 153 -12.29 16.99 -10.86
C LYS A 153 -12.91 17.60 -9.61
N GLN A 154 -12.41 17.25 -8.44
CA GLN A 154 -12.84 17.78 -7.16
C GLN A 154 -11.65 18.04 -6.26
N VAL A 155 -11.65 19.19 -5.60
CA VAL A 155 -10.71 19.59 -4.55
C VAL A 155 -11.54 19.93 -3.31
N VAL A 156 -11.26 19.23 -2.20
CA VAL A 156 -11.97 19.41 -0.92
C VAL A 156 -10.98 19.92 0.12
N PRO A 157 -11.16 21.12 0.66
CA PRO A 157 -10.37 21.61 1.80
C PRO A 157 -10.53 20.72 3.03
N THR A 158 -9.44 20.58 3.77
CA THR A 158 -9.43 19.87 5.06
C THR A 158 -8.90 20.80 6.15
N GLU A 159 -8.95 20.34 7.38
CA GLU A 159 -8.14 20.88 8.46
C GLU A 159 -6.64 20.64 8.13
N PRO A 160 -5.70 21.29 8.84
CA PRO A 160 -4.28 21.25 8.49
C PRO A 160 -3.71 19.85 8.31
N ASN A 161 -2.86 19.70 7.28
CA ASN A 161 -2.02 18.54 7.04
C ASN A 161 -2.78 17.24 6.75
N ALA A 162 -3.61 17.24 5.70
CA ALA A 162 -4.20 16.01 5.17
C ALA A 162 -3.10 15.00 4.84
N HIS A 163 -3.17 13.78 5.40
CA HIS A 163 -2.05 12.83 5.29
C HIS A 163 -2.39 11.52 4.59
N ALA A 164 -3.54 10.91 4.84
CA ALA A 164 -3.99 9.69 4.18
C ALA A 164 -5.44 9.83 3.72
N ILE A 165 -5.78 9.08 2.65
CA ILE A 165 -7.14 9.00 2.13
C ILE A 165 -7.36 7.62 1.53
N GLN A 166 -8.43 6.92 1.92
CA GLN A 166 -8.75 5.58 1.43
C GLN A 166 -10.26 5.37 1.36
N PRO A 167 -10.76 4.67 0.32
CA PRO A 167 -12.14 4.20 0.27
C PRO A 167 -12.33 2.95 1.14
N ASP A 168 -13.52 2.80 1.69
CA ASP A 168 -13.93 1.55 2.34
C ASP A 168 -14.11 0.40 1.34
N ALA A 169 -14.35 -0.81 1.83
CA ALA A 169 -14.54 -1.98 0.97
C ALA A 169 -15.77 -1.86 0.07
N SER A 170 -16.80 -1.12 0.51
CA SER A 170 -18.04 -0.91 -0.27
C SER A 170 -17.93 0.16 -1.35
N ASN A 171 -16.84 0.95 -1.37
CA ASN A 171 -16.66 2.13 -2.23
C ASN A 171 -17.74 3.20 -2.06
N ARG A 172 -18.46 3.20 -0.93
CA ARG A 172 -19.50 4.19 -0.60
C ARG A 172 -19.01 5.27 0.36
N PHE A 173 -17.95 4.98 1.09
CA PHE A 173 -17.37 5.90 2.06
C PHE A 173 -15.88 6.04 1.85
N VAL A 174 -15.37 7.22 2.16
CA VAL A 174 -13.94 7.54 2.11
C VAL A 174 -13.56 8.20 3.44
N LEU A 175 -12.49 7.71 4.03
CA LEU A 175 -11.89 8.32 5.21
C LEU A 175 -10.62 9.07 4.81
N ALA A 176 -10.38 10.23 5.45
CA ALA A 176 -9.15 10.99 5.26
C ALA A 176 -8.66 11.59 6.58
N THR A 177 -7.38 11.41 6.89
CA THR A 177 -6.78 11.98 8.11
C THR A 177 -6.33 13.42 7.89
N SER A 178 -6.54 14.27 8.89
CA SER A 178 -5.95 15.62 9.01
C SER A 178 -5.06 15.65 10.23
N LEU A 179 -3.75 15.53 10.03
CA LEU A 179 -2.76 15.36 11.09
C LEU A 179 -2.77 16.58 12.05
N GLY A 180 -2.66 17.79 11.52
CA GLY A 180 -2.71 19.01 12.32
C GLY A 180 -4.12 19.36 12.82
N GLY A 181 -5.16 18.82 12.17
CA GLY A 181 -6.55 18.95 12.61
C GLY A 181 -6.94 17.99 13.73
N ASN A 182 -6.13 16.98 14.02
CA ASN A 182 -6.42 15.92 15.02
C ASN A 182 -7.75 15.21 14.78
N LEU A 183 -8.08 14.91 13.53
CA LEU A 183 -9.32 14.26 13.16
C LEU A 183 -9.18 13.38 11.91
N ILE A 184 -10.18 12.49 11.75
CA ILE A 184 -10.39 11.71 10.54
C ILE A 184 -11.68 12.23 9.92
N LYS A 185 -11.59 12.82 8.72
CA LYS A 185 -12.76 13.20 7.92
C LYS A 185 -13.48 11.96 7.43
N GLN A 186 -14.79 12.01 7.46
CA GLN A 186 -15.70 10.99 6.98
C GLN A 186 -16.49 11.54 5.80
N PHE A 187 -16.36 10.90 4.64
CA PHE A 187 -17.05 11.30 3.42
C PHE A 187 -17.96 10.19 2.93
N ARG A 188 -19.08 10.57 2.35
CA ARG A 188 -19.82 9.73 1.40
C ARG A 188 -19.15 9.87 0.06
N PHE A 189 -19.05 8.77 -0.67
CA PHE A 189 -18.43 8.73 -1.98
C PHE A 189 -19.42 8.21 -3.01
N ASP A 190 -19.73 9.04 -4.00
CA ASP A 190 -20.44 8.60 -5.18
C ASP A 190 -19.44 8.03 -6.19
N ALA A 191 -19.31 6.72 -6.22
CA ALA A 191 -18.38 6.03 -7.11
C ALA A 191 -18.77 6.13 -8.59
N ALA A 192 -20.01 6.51 -8.93
CA ALA A 192 -20.42 6.73 -10.32
C ALA A 192 -19.84 8.03 -10.88
N THR A 193 -19.84 9.07 -10.07
CA THR A 193 -19.37 10.41 -10.45
C THR A 193 -18.00 10.76 -9.91
N GLY A 194 -17.46 10.03 -8.90
CA GLY A 194 -16.23 10.39 -8.20
C GLY A 194 -16.40 11.63 -7.33
N THR A 195 -17.52 11.76 -6.63
CA THR A 195 -17.81 12.93 -5.80
C THR A 195 -17.77 12.57 -4.33
N LEU A 196 -17.00 13.35 -3.56
CA LEU A 196 -16.97 13.33 -2.11
C LEU A 196 -17.96 14.34 -1.55
N SER A 197 -18.79 13.94 -0.59
CA SER A 197 -19.64 14.83 0.21
C SER A 197 -19.46 14.53 1.69
N PRO A 198 -19.57 15.52 2.60
CA PRO A 198 -19.45 15.28 4.03
C PRO A 198 -20.43 14.20 4.49
N ASN A 199 -19.97 13.30 5.38
CA ASN A 199 -20.84 12.36 6.05
C ASN A 199 -21.50 13.04 7.28
N ASP A 200 -22.33 12.31 7.99
CA ASP A 200 -22.92 12.73 9.27
C ASP A 200 -22.64 11.66 10.36
N PRO A 201 -21.80 12.01 11.38
CA PRO A 201 -20.99 13.22 11.51
C PRO A 201 -19.88 13.31 10.45
N PRO A 202 -19.39 14.53 10.11
CA PRO A 202 -18.40 14.73 9.04
C PRO A 202 -16.97 14.34 9.44
N ALA A 203 -16.72 14.11 10.72
CA ALA A 203 -15.40 13.72 11.23
C ALA A 203 -15.48 12.95 12.55
N ALA A 204 -14.47 12.13 12.82
CA ALA A 204 -14.15 11.56 14.11
C ALA A 204 -12.91 12.26 14.68
N GLN A 205 -12.98 12.70 15.94
CA GLN A 205 -11.88 13.37 16.62
C GLN A 205 -10.92 12.37 17.25
N VAL A 206 -9.64 12.73 17.31
CA VAL A 206 -8.65 12.06 18.15
C VAL A 206 -8.13 13.04 19.22
N LYS A 207 -7.33 12.54 20.16
CA LYS A 207 -6.70 13.39 21.17
C LYS A 207 -5.92 14.54 20.53
N ALA A 208 -6.06 15.75 21.08
CA ALA A 208 -5.31 16.91 20.62
C ALA A 208 -3.81 16.67 20.70
N GLY A 209 -3.10 16.95 19.60
CA GLY A 209 -1.66 16.73 19.46
C GLY A 209 -1.26 15.29 19.12
N ALA A 210 -2.20 14.36 18.92
CA ALA A 210 -1.88 12.99 18.50
C ALA A 210 -1.38 12.93 17.03
N GLY A 211 -2.01 13.67 16.14
CA GLY A 211 -1.62 13.76 14.73
C GLY A 211 -1.95 12.52 13.91
N PRO A 212 -3.24 12.27 13.58
CA PRO A 212 -3.68 11.10 12.81
C PRO A 212 -3.01 11.08 11.43
N ARG A 213 -2.37 9.94 11.11
CA ARG A 213 -1.51 9.82 9.93
C ARG A 213 -2.00 8.78 8.95
N HIS A 214 -1.67 7.52 9.15
CA HIS A 214 -2.10 6.40 8.33
C HIS A 214 -3.11 5.54 9.08
N PHE A 215 -3.98 4.88 8.33
CA PHE A 215 -4.97 3.96 8.88
C PHE A 215 -5.18 2.77 7.93
N VAL A 216 -5.73 1.68 8.46
CA VAL A 216 -6.07 0.50 7.68
C VAL A 216 -7.41 -0.06 8.14
N PHE A 217 -8.24 -0.46 7.19
CA PHE A 217 -9.47 -1.20 7.46
C PHE A 217 -9.14 -2.67 7.73
N HIS A 218 -9.72 -3.22 8.78
CA HIS A 218 -9.68 -4.67 8.98
C HIS A 218 -10.55 -5.38 7.92
N PRO A 219 -10.10 -6.51 7.35
CA PRO A 219 -10.83 -7.17 6.25
C PRO A 219 -12.21 -7.72 6.64
N SER A 220 -12.48 -8.01 7.92
CA SER A 220 -13.70 -8.72 8.32
C SER A 220 -14.36 -8.31 9.63
N ASN A 221 -13.66 -7.64 10.56
CA ASN A 221 -14.21 -7.40 11.92
C ASN A 221 -14.87 -6.04 12.14
N GLY A 222 -14.99 -5.21 11.08
CA GLY A 222 -15.58 -3.89 11.21
C GLY A 222 -14.75 -2.91 12.06
N ARG A 223 -13.45 -3.00 11.99
CA ARG A 223 -12.52 -2.08 12.67
C ARG A 223 -11.66 -1.32 11.67
N VAL A 224 -11.26 -0.13 12.08
CA VAL A 224 -10.18 0.67 11.48
C VAL A 224 -9.11 0.86 12.54
N TYR A 225 -7.87 0.60 12.16
CA TYR A 225 -6.71 0.88 13.00
C TYR A 225 -6.02 2.13 12.47
N LEU A 226 -5.78 3.08 13.36
CA LEU A 226 -5.18 4.38 13.05
C LEU A 226 -3.86 4.52 13.80
N LEU A 227 -2.81 4.97 13.12
CA LEU A 227 -1.55 5.38 13.72
C LEU A 227 -1.46 6.90 13.75
N ASN A 228 -1.16 7.45 14.91
CA ASN A 228 -0.90 8.87 15.10
C ASN A 228 0.61 9.15 15.03
N GLU A 229 1.01 10.19 14.30
CA GLU A 229 2.42 10.50 14.04
C GLU A 229 3.14 11.08 15.25
N LEU A 230 2.45 11.96 16.02
CA LEU A 230 3.10 12.86 16.97
C LEU A 230 3.22 12.27 18.38
N ASP A 231 2.41 11.28 18.71
CA ASP A 231 2.48 10.58 20.01
C ASP A 231 2.64 9.05 19.87
N ALA A 232 2.69 8.55 18.62
CA ALA A 232 2.78 7.14 18.27
C ALA A 232 1.66 6.28 18.90
N SER A 233 0.51 6.86 19.19
CA SER A 233 -0.64 6.09 19.63
C SER A 233 -1.28 5.35 18.46
N VAL A 234 -1.73 4.13 18.72
CA VAL A 234 -2.53 3.30 17.81
C VAL A 234 -3.95 3.24 18.36
N TYR A 235 -4.92 3.68 17.57
CA TYR A 235 -6.33 3.64 17.92
C TYR A 235 -6.99 2.44 17.24
N VAL A 236 -7.83 1.74 18.00
CA VAL A 236 -8.82 0.79 17.48
C VAL A 236 -10.15 1.51 17.39
N LEU A 237 -10.67 1.65 16.20
CA LEU A 237 -11.90 2.36 15.92
C LEU A 237 -12.95 1.38 15.39
N ALA A 238 -14.11 1.29 16.04
CA ALA A 238 -15.26 0.61 15.45
C ALA A 238 -15.71 1.37 14.21
N TYR A 239 -15.89 0.65 13.10
CA TYR A 239 -16.34 1.18 11.83
C TYR A 239 -17.73 0.64 11.49
N ASP A 240 -18.72 1.53 11.42
CA ASP A 240 -20.04 1.16 10.91
C ASP A 240 -20.08 1.28 9.39
N ALA A 241 -20.02 0.14 8.69
CA ALA A 241 -20.06 0.08 7.23
C ALA A 241 -21.42 0.49 6.62
N LYS A 242 -22.48 0.65 7.43
CA LYS A 242 -23.78 1.16 6.94
C LYS A 242 -23.79 2.68 6.87
N THR A 243 -23.17 3.33 7.83
CA THR A 243 -23.16 4.79 7.99
C THR A 243 -21.82 5.42 7.60
N GLY A 244 -20.73 4.64 7.53
CA GLY A 244 -19.37 5.14 7.25
C GLY A 244 -18.76 5.91 8.41
N THR A 245 -19.16 5.61 9.65
CA THR A 245 -18.77 6.36 10.84
C THR A 245 -17.80 5.57 11.73
N LEU A 246 -16.99 6.30 12.49
CA LEU A 246 -15.97 5.77 13.40
C LEU A 246 -16.32 6.08 14.86
N LYS A 247 -15.98 5.14 15.74
CA LYS A 247 -16.06 5.30 17.21
C LYS A 247 -14.83 4.66 17.85
N GLU A 248 -14.13 5.42 18.72
CA GLU A 248 -12.96 4.91 19.45
C GLU A 248 -13.37 3.81 20.45
N GLU A 249 -12.58 2.72 20.49
CA GLU A 249 -12.76 1.59 21.41
C GLU A 249 -11.51 1.30 22.25
N GLN A 250 -10.32 1.52 21.70
CA GLN A 250 -9.05 1.28 22.39
C GLN A 250 -7.99 2.23 21.89
N THR A 251 -7.10 2.64 22.79
CA THR A 251 -5.86 3.36 22.47
C THR A 251 -4.69 2.71 23.18
N LEU A 252 -3.58 2.47 22.44
CA LEU A 252 -2.34 1.95 22.99
C LEU A 252 -1.13 2.60 22.30
N SER A 253 0.07 2.41 22.83
CA SER A 253 1.29 3.02 22.31
C SER A 253 2.05 2.04 21.41
N ALA A 254 2.59 2.54 20.29
CA ALA A 254 3.58 1.85 19.47
C ALA A 254 5.03 2.14 19.89
N LEU A 255 5.24 2.94 20.95
CA LEU A 255 6.58 3.26 21.43
C LEU A 255 7.14 2.16 22.31
N PRO A 256 8.45 1.84 22.19
CA PRO A 256 9.15 1.05 23.19
C PRO A 256 9.28 1.82 24.51
N GLU A 257 9.68 1.13 25.58
CA GLU A 257 9.89 1.76 26.92
C GLU A 257 10.84 2.97 26.85
N LYS A 258 11.94 2.84 26.10
CA LYS A 258 12.87 3.93 25.84
C LYS A 258 12.31 4.79 24.71
N LYS A 259 11.72 5.93 25.09
CA LYS A 259 11.18 6.90 24.13
C LYS A 259 12.32 7.62 23.37
N PRO A 260 12.09 7.98 22.09
CA PRO A 260 13.05 8.79 21.33
C PRO A 260 12.94 10.27 21.74
N ASP A 261 13.96 11.06 21.39
CA ASP A 261 13.93 12.52 21.56
C ASP A 261 12.79 13.16 20.74
N LYS A 262 12.50 12.58 19.56
CA LYS A 262 11.41 12.98 18.70
C LYS A 262 10.55 11.75 18.35
N ILE A 263 9.29 11.77 18.76
CA ILE A 263 8.30 10.80 18.32
C ILE A 263 7.91 11.15 16.88
N TRP A 264 7.94 10.14 16.00
CA TRP A 264 7.68 10.34 14.59
C TRP A 264 7.17 9.06 13.92
N ALA A 265 6.03 8.53 14.37
CA ALA A 265 5.46 7.30 13.82
C ALA A 265 5.08 7.47 12.34
N ALA A 266 5.06 6.39 11.59
CA ALA A 266 4.92 6.51 10.14
C ALA A 266 3.81 5.64 9.55
N ASP A 267 3.98 4.37 9.44
CA ASP A 267 3.11 3.51 8.64
C ASP A 267 2.53 2.37 9.45
N LEU A 268 1.38 1.84 9.02
CA LEU A 268 0.80 0.65 9.64
C LEU A 268 0.09 -0.22 8.60
N HIS A 269 0.24 -1.54 8.75
CA HIS A 269 -0.43 -2.54 7.92
C HIS A 269 -0.86 -3.74 8.73
N LEU A 270 -1.97 -4.36 8.30
CA LEU A 270 -2.47 -5.65 8.80
C LEU A 270 -1.97 -6.79 7.93
N THR A 271 -1.76 -7.96 8.53
CA THR A 271 -1.71 -9.19 7.74
C THR A 271 -3.02 -9.40 6.99
N PRO A 272 -3.02 -10.01 5.78
CA PRO A 272 -4.24 -10.20 4.99
C PRO A 272 -5.34 -11.00 5.70
N ASP A 273 -4.97 -11.87 6.65
CA ASP A 273 -5.91 -12.61 7.50
C ASP A 273 -6.41 -11.82 8.72
N GLY A 274 -5.91 -10.59 8.91
CA GLY A 274 -6.30 -9.70 9.99
C GLY A 274 -5.77 -10.05 11.39
N LYS A 275 -4.88 -11.05 11.53
CA LYS A 275 -4.42 -11.50 12.86
C LYS A 275 -3.39 -10.63 13.52
N PHE A 276 -2.56 -9.93 12.72
CA PHE A 276 -1.47 -9.11 13.23
C PHE A 276 -1.45 -7.74 12.56
N LEU A 277 -1.20 -6.72 13.36
CA LEU A 277 -0.97 -5.34 12.93
C LEU A 277 0.48 -4.96 13.24
N TYR A 278 1.12 -4.27 12.31
CA TYR A 278 2.46 -3.72 12.50
C TYR A 278 2.44 -2.22 12.27
N ALA A 279 3.28 -1.50 13.03
CA ALA A 279 3.42 -0.05 12.92
C ALA A 279 4.89 0.37 13.03
N THR A 280 5.35 1.24 12.12
CA THR A 280 6.72 1.77 12.15
C THR A 280 6.84 3.07 12.92
N GLU A 281 7.96 3.23 13.65
CA GLU A 281 8.31 4.46 14.35
C GLU A 281 9.72 4.90 13.94
N ARG A 282 9.81 6.12 13.36
CA ARG A 282 11.04 6.62 12.73
C ARG A 282 12.09 7.08 13.72
N GLY A 283 11.70 7.63 14.88
CA GLY A 283 12.62 8.13 15.89
C GLY A 283 13.36 7.02 16.61
N THR A 284 12.72 5.89 16.83
CA THR A 284 13.32 4.68 17.45
C THR A 284 13.89 3.70 16.45
N SER A 285 13.54 3.83 15.15
CA SER A 285 13.86 2.86 14.11
C SER A 285 13.34 1.45 14.44
N THR A 286 12.07 1.37 14.83
CA THR A 286 11.41 0.10 15.23
C THR A 286 10.12 -0.16 14.47
N ILE A 287 9.72 -1.43 14.47
CA ILE A 287 8.39 -1.90 14.12
C ILE A 287 7.75 -2.45 15.39
N ALA A 288 6.62 -1.89 15.80
CA ALA A 288 5.76 -2.45 16.84
C ALA A 288 4.81 -3.48 16.23
N GLY A 289 4.80 -4.70 16.73
CA GLY A 289 3.90 -5.77 16.32
C GLY A 289 2.77 -5.95 17.35
N PHE A 290 1.54 -6.09 16.87
CA PHE A 290 0.36 -6.30 17.71
C PHE A 290 -0.42 -7.51 17.23
N LYS A 291 -0.96 -8.27 18.19
CA LYS A 291 -1.95 -9.33 17.95
C LYS A 291 -3.34 -8.72 17.97
N VAL A 292 -4.16 -9.05 16.99
CA VAL A 292 -5.57 -8.68 16.92
C VAL A 292 -6.41 -9.75 17.59
N ASP A 293 -7.27 -9.38 18.52
CA ASP A 293 -8.26 -10.29 19.10
C ASP A 293 -9.36 -10.57 18.07
N PRO A 294 -9.59 -11.84 17.69
CA PRO A 294 -10.55 -12.18 16.65
C PRO A 294 -12.02 -11.92 17.07
N ALA A 295 -12.32 -11.84 18.37
CA ALA A 295 -13.67 -11.65 18.86
C ALA A 295 -14.12 -10.19 18.81
N ASN A 296 -13.21 -9.26 19.13
CA ASN A 296 -13.56 -7.85 19.31
C ASN A 296 -12.65 -6.87 18.56
N GLY A 297 -11.57 -7.35 17.94
CA GLY A 297 -10.63 -6.53 17.18
C GLY A 297 -9.67 -5.68 18.02
N THR A 298 -9.64 -5.86 19.34
CA THR A 298 -8.69 -5.16 20.20
C THR A 298 -7.26 -5.64 19.96
N LEU A 299 -6.29 -4.80 20.30
CA LEU A 299 -4.87 -5.05 20.09
C LEU A 299 -4.16 -5.40 21.40
N THR A 300 -3.20 -6.32 21.31
CA THR A 300 -2.22 -6.61 22.35
C THR A 300 -0.83 -6.51 21.75
N LEU A 301 0.08 -5.73 22.37
CA LEU A 301 1.45 -5.60 21.92
C LEU A 301 2.17 -6.96 22.02
N ILE A 302 2.86 -7.34 20.94
CA ILE A 302 3.71 -8.52 20.87
C ILE A 302 5.12 -8.15 21.28
N GLU A 303 5.75 -7.27 20.48
CA GLU A 303 7.14 -6.82 20.69
C GLU A 303 7.46 -5.59 19.83
N HIS A 304 8.63 -5.00 20.07
CA HIS A 304 9.25 -4.02 19.19
C HIS A 304 10.46 -4.65 18.51
N THR A 305 10.47 -4.66 17.19
CA THR A 305 11.58 -5.19 16.38
C THR A 305 12.41 -4.03 15.82
N ALA A 306 13.71 -4.03 16.09
CA ALA A 306 14.64 -3.08 15.47
C ALA A 306 14.66 -3.30 13.95
N THR A 307 14.64 -2.21 13.18
CA THR A 307 14.58 -2.27 11.72
C THR A 307 15.53 -1.27 11.06
N GLU A 308 15.23 -0.89 9.82
CA GLU A 308 15.97 0.10 9.04
C GLU A 308 16.00 1.47 9.72
N GLN A 309 17.02 2.28 9.42
CA GLN A 309 17.10 3.62 10.01
C GLN A 309 16.03 4.52 9.40
N GLN A 310 15.21 5.12 10.25
CA GLN A 310 14.08 6.00 9.91
C GLN A 310 13.06 5.28 8.98
N PRO A 311 12.41 4.20 9.46
CA PRO A 311 11.48 3.38 8.65
C PRO A 311 10.19 4.16 8.36
N ARG A 312 10.03 4.65 7.12
CA ARG A 312 8.85 5.44 6.74
C ARG A 312 7.74 4.60 6.14
N GLY A 313 8.06 3.62 5.33
CA GLY A 313 7.10 2.75 4.65
C GLY A 313 7.49 1.29 4.78
N PHE A 314 6.50 0.42 4.76
CA PHE A 314 6.67 -1.03 4.67
C PHE A 314 5.43 -1.64 4.02
N ALA A 315 5.51 -2.89 3.61
CA ALA A 315 4.35 -3.64 3.16
C ALA A 315 4.42 -5.09 3.63
N ILE A 316 3.26 -5.74 3.69
CA ILE A 316 3.14 -7.17 3.97
C ILE A 316 2.72 -7.85 2.68
N ASP A 317 3.34 -8.99 2.36
CA ASP A 317 3.03 -9.73 1.15
C ASP A 317 1.58 -10.27 1.19
N PRO A 318 0.92 -10.48 0.04
CA PRO A 318 -0.47 -10.92 0.00
C PRO A 318 -0.75 -12.29 0.64
N THR A 319 0.28 -13.06 0.98
CA THR A 319 0.13 -14.31 1.75
C THR A 319 0.24 -14.12 3.26
N GLY A 320 0.66 -12.93 3.71
CA GLY A 320 0.88 -12.62 5.14
C GLY A 320 2.12 -13.26 5.75
N ARG A 321 3.04 -13.79 4.93
CA ARG A 321 4.24 -14.48 5.42
C ARG A 321 5.46 -13.60 5.55
N TYR A 322 5.50 -12.50 4.79
CA TYR A 322 6.68 -11.62 4.76
C TYR A 322 6.29 -10.16 4.93
N LEU A 323 7.12 -9.45 5.68
CA LEU A 323 7.08 -8.00 5.83
C LEU A 323 8.37 -7.41 5.25
N LEU A 324 8.24 -6.37 4.43
CA LEU A 324 9.34 -5.66 3.78
C LEU A 324 9.35 -4.21 4.25
N ALA A 325 10.36 -3.81 5.01
CA ALA A 325 10.50 -2.46 5.55
C ALA A 325 11.67 -1.71 4.91
N VAL A 326 11.46 -0.42 4.58
CA VAL A 326 12.48 0.45 3.99
C VAL A 326 12.87 1.56 4.96
N GLY A 327 14.15 1.93 4.95
CA GLY A 327 14.69 3.00 5.78
C GLY A 327 15.19 4.18 4.97
N GLN A 328 14.65 5.37 5.27
CA GLN A 328 14.99 6.60 4.54
C GLN A 328 16.46 6.96 4.64
N LEU A 329 17.13 6.68 5.77
CA LEU A 329 18.52 7.03 6.02
C LEU A 329 19.48 5.86 5.84
N SER A 330 18.99 4.62 5.83
CA SER A 330 19.81 3.43 5.55
C SER A 330 19.91 3.10 4.07
N ASP A 331 19.10 3.74 3.20
CA ASP A 331 19.05 3.46 1.76
C ASP A 331 18.90 1.96 1.46
N SER A 332 18.11 1.28 2.26
CA SER A 332 17.98 -0.19 2.21
C SER A 332 16.57 -0.66 2.54
N LEU A 333 16.32 -1.92 2.19
CA LEU A 333 15.12 -2.68 2.50
C LEU A 333 15.51 -3.93 3.27
N THR A 334 14.85 -4.20 4.40
CA THR A 334 14.97 -5.47 5.11
C THR A 334 13.69 -6.30 4.95
N SER A 335 13.87 -7.59 4.61
CA SER A 335 12.79 -8.58 4.63
C SER A 335 12.76 -9.32 5.96
N TYR A 336 11.54 -9.59 6.43
CA TYR A 336 11.23 -10.36 7.64
C TYR A 336 10.25 -11.46 7.30
N ALA A 337 10.42 -12.64 7.93
CA ALA A 337 9.34 -13.62 8.02
C ALA A 337 8.44 -13.27 9.19
N ILE A 338 7.12 -13.42 9.00
CA ILE A 338 6.12 -13.30 10.06
C ILE A 338 5.85 -14.71 10.60
N ASP A 339 6.11 -14.92 11.87
CA ASP A 339 5.73 -16.17 12.55
C ASP A 339 4.20 -16.28 12.61
N PRO A 340 3.57 -17.26 11.97
CA PRO A 340 2.11 -17.33 11.85
C PRO A 340 1.38 -17.63 13.16
N ALA A 341 2.07 -18.12 14.18
CA ALA A 341 1.48 -18.42 15.48
C ALA A 341 1.57 -17.24 16.44
N THR A 342 2.67 -16.48 16.39
CA THR A 342 3.00 -15.45 17.38
C THR A 342 2.97 -14.04 16.82
N GLY A 343 3.09 -13.85 15.51
CA GLY A 343 3.25 -12.55 14.85
C GLY A 343 4.63 -11.92 15.04
N LYS A 344 5.61 -12.65 15.60
CA LYS A 344 6.96 -12.14 15.73
C LYS A 344 7.66 -12.01 14.38
N LEU A 345 8.48 -10.97 14.24
CA LEU A 345 9.25 -10.72 13.03
C LEU A 345 10.64 -11.38 13.13
N ILE A 346 10.94 -12.26 12.17
CA ILE A 346 12.24 -12.93 12.04
C ILE A 346 12.98 -12.27 10.89
N LYS A 347 14.05 -11.52 11.19
CA LYS A 347 14.87 -10.86 10.16
C LYS A 347 15.48 -11.90 9.22
N LEU A 348 15.30 -11.71 7.92
CA LEU A 348 15.87 -12.56 6.87
C LEU A 348 17.09 -11.89 6.23
N LYS A 349 16.86 -10.91 5.37
CA LYS A 349 17.93 -10.32 4.55
C LYS A 349 17.72 -8.84 4.33
N GLN A 350 18.82 -8.09 4.21
CA GLN A 350 18.85 -6.70 3.84
C GLN A 350 19.31 -6.53 2.39
N TYR A 351 18.72 -5.58 1.66
CA TYR A 351 18.99 -5.28 0.26
C TYR A 351 19.27 -3.80 0.08
N PRO A 352 20.31 -3.41 -0.68
CA PRO A 352 20.56 -2.02 -1.00
C PRO A 352 19.48 -1.49 -1.94
N MET A 353 19.01 -0.27 -1.71
CA MET A 353 18.03 0.44 -2.54
C MET A 353 18.62 1.72 -3.11
N GLY A 354 17.80 2.51 -3.82
CA GLY A 354 18.10 3.89 -4.15
C GLY A 354 18.05 4.79 -2.93
N LYS A 355 18.28 6.10 -3.12
CA LYS A 355 18.30 7.07 -2.02
C LYS A 355 16.91 7.38 -1.50
N ASN A 356 16.77 7.43 -0.16
CA ASN A 356 15.53 7.73 0.54
C ASN A 356 14.38 6.80 0.10
N PRO A 357 14.48 5.45 0.23
CA PRO A 357 13.37 4.54 -0.02
C PRO A 357 12.33 4.75 1.07
N ASN A 358 11.06 4.98 0.68
CA ASN A 358 10.03 5.42 1.63
C ASN A 358 8.61 4.94 1.34
N TRP A 359 8.43 4.15 0.30
CA TRP A 359 7.15 3.53 -0.06
C TRP A 359 7.36 2.13 -0.62
N VAL A 360 6.50 1.19 -0.26
CA VAL A 360 6.55 -0.20 -0.73
C VAL A 360 5.16 -0.64 -1.14
N GLU A 361 5.02 -1.19 -2.35
CA GLU A 361 3.82 -1.89 -2.80
C GLU A 361 4.17 -3.33 -3.14
N ILE A 362 3.30 -4.28 -2.80
CA ILE A 362 3.49 -5.70 -3.11
C ILE A 362 2.24 -6.24 -3.81
N VAL A 363 2.44 -6.96 -4.91
CA VAL A 363 1.34 -7.50 -5.70
C VAL A 363 1.63 -8.93 -6.17
N ASN A 364 0.60 -9.78 -6.12
CA ASN A 364 0.60 -11.04 -6.84
C ASN A 364 0.02 -10.82 -8.23
N LEU A 365 0.79 -11.16 -9.25
CA LEU A 365 0.36 -11.15 -10.65
C LEU A 365 0.05 -12.60 -11.10
N PRO A 366 -0.89 -12.78 -12.04
CA PRO A 366 -1.31 -14.10 -12.51
C PRO A 366 -0.22 -14.91 -13.22
#